data_530835e2d8af02cfd0be8cb6a646847c
#
_entry.id   530835e2d8af02cfd0be8cb6a646847c
#
_cell.length_a   1.000
_cell.length_b   1.000
_cell.length_c   1.000
_cell.angle_alpha   90.00
_cell.angle_beta   90.00
_cell.angle_gamma   90.00
#
_symmetry.space_group_name_H-M   'P 1'
#
loop_
_entity.id
_entity.type
_entity.pdbx_description
1 polymer ?
#
loop_
_entity_poly.entity_id
_entity_poly.type
_entity_poly.pdbx_seq_one_letter_code
_entity_poly.pdbx_strand_id
1 'polypeptide(L)'
;QTGKEYALGSTHEEIVTPLVQSYVQSYKDLPTCVFQIQTKFRDELRAKSGVLRGREFVMKDMYSFHRTQEDLDAYYAKAAAAYFRVFERCGLKAKMVEASGGAFSKKVSHEFQVLTDAGEDMVLTSPSWKYGQNQEVATLKEGDACPDHASEKLEWKKGVEVGNIFQLGTRFSDAFGMTYTAEDGTKQPVIMGCYGIGVRRLVGTIV
;
A
#
# COMPACT_ATOMS: atom_id res chain seq x y z
N GLN A 1 27.18 26.19 1.91
CA GLN A 1 27.09 24.88 2.58
C GLN A 1 26.88 25.14 4.07
N THR A 2 25.79 24.65 4.64
CA THR A 2 25.36 24.94 6.02
C THR A 2 25.93 23.98 7.06
N GLY A 3 26.72 22.95 6.65
CA GLY A 3 27.19 21.88 7.54
C GLY A 3 26.08 20.99 8.10
N LYS A 4 24.85 21.10 7.61
CA LYS A 4 23.70 20.27 8.02
C LYS A 4 23.68 18.97 7.22
N GLU A 5 23.40 17.88 7.91
CA GLU A 5 23.13 16.59 7.30
C GLU A 5 21.64 16.47 6.93
N TYR A 6 21.37 15.81 5.81
CA TYR A 6 20.01 15.55 5.32
C TYR A 6 19.91 14.07 4.94
N ALA A 7 18.76 13.46 5.26
CA ALA A 7 18.40 12.14 4.78
C ALA A 7 17.45 12.24 3.60
N LEU A 8 17.62 11.39 2.59
CA LEU A 8 16.67 11.27 1.49
C LEU A 8 15.48 10.42 1.92
N GLY A 9 14.26 10.86 1.59
CA GLY A 9 13.02 10.17 1.99
C GLY A 9 12.82 8.86 1.24
N SER A 10 12.82 7.75 1.95
CA SER A 10 12.47 6.43 1.40
C SER A 10 10.97 6.18 1.37
N THR A 11 10.26 6.83 2.31
CA THR A 11 8.81 6.85 2.48
C THR A 11 8.44 8.13 3.23
N HIS A 12 7.17 8.53 3.27
CA HIS A 12 6.80 9.82 3.84
C HIS A 12 5.77 9.76 4.99
N GLU A 13 5.50 8.61 5.56
CA GLU A 13 4.65 8.49 6.75
C GLU A 13 5.15 9.39 7.89
N GLU A 14 6.47 9.39 8.12
CA GLU A 14 7.12 10.18 9.17
C GLU A 14 7.12 11.70 8.90
N ILE A 15 6.92 12.10 7.64
CA ILE A 15 6.80 13.50 7.25
C ILE A 15 5.33 13.95 7.29
N VAL A 16 4.44 13.11 6.76
CA VAL A 16 3.02 13.44 6.60
C VAL A 16 2.29 13.41 7.95
N THR A 17 2.66 12.48 8.86
CA THR A 17 2.00 12.38 10.17
C THR A 17 2.12 13.67 10.98
N PRO A 18 3.31 14.25 11.26
CA PRO A 18 3.41 15.51 11.98
C PRO A 18 2.85 16.71 11.22
N LEU A 19 2.88 16.68 9.87
CA LEU A 19 2.24 17.72 9.07
C LEU A 19 0.73 17.74 9.31
N VAL A 20 0.06 16.60 9.20
CA VAL A 20 -1.40 16.49 9.38
C VAL A 20 -1.79 16.71 10.85
N GLN A 21 -0.95 16.30 11.80
CA GLN A 21 -1.15 16.56 13.24
C GLN A 21 -1.35 18.04 13.54
N SER A 22 -0.70 18.94 12.80
CA SER A 22 -0.86 20.39 13.00
C SER A 22 -2.25 20.91 12.63
N TYR A 23 -3.02 20.15 11.83
CA TYR A 23 -4.37 20.52 11.38
C TYR A 23 -5.49 19.74 12.09
N VAL A 24 -5.24 18.50 12.50
CA VAL A 24 -6.23 17.64 13.17
C VAL A 24 -6.22 17.91 14.66
N GLN A 25 -7.29 18.54 15.17
CA GLN A 25 -7.43 18.86 16.59
C GLN A 25 -8.59 18.12 17.26
N SER A 26 -9.65 17.86 16.52
CA SER A 26 -10.89 17.28 17.02
C SER A 26 -11.46 16.21 16.09
N TYR A 27 -12.44 15.47 16.58
CA TYR A 27 -13.20 14.49 15.80
C TYR A 27 -13.85 15.06 14.54
N LYS A 28 -14.10 16.39 14.49
CA LYS A 28 -14.70 17.06 13.33
C LYS A 28 -13.75 17.18 12.13
N ASP A 29 -12.44 17.09 12.39
CA ASP A 29 -11.41 17.16 11.37
C ASP A 29 -11.13 15.80 10.72
N LEU A 30 -11.78 14.73 11.21
CA LEU A 30 -11.65 13.35 10.75
C LEU A 30 -12.99 12.80 10.22
N PRO A 31 -12.99 11.96 9.17
CA PRO A 31 -11.80 11.48 8.45
C PRO A 31 -11.23 12.54 7.51
N THR A 32 -9.91 12.52 7.32
CA THR A 32 -9.24 13.35 6.32
C THR A 32 -8.22 12.54 5.54
N CYS A 33 -7.84 13.02 4.36
CA CYS A 33 -6.79 12.38 3.57
C CYS A 33 -5.95 13.43 2.85
N VAL A 34 -4.68 13.10 2.66
CA VAL A 34 -3.72 13.88 1.89
C VAL A 34 -2.97 12.99 0.92
N PHE A 35 -2.53 13.54 -0.19
CA PHE A 35 -1.73 12.80 -1.16
C PHE A 35 -0.64 13.68 -1.75
N GLN A 36 0.35 13.02 -2.31
CA GLN A 36 1.39 13.65 -3.10
C GLN A 36 1.80 12.75 -4.26
N ILE A 37 2.44 13.33 -5.24
CA ILE A 37 3.20 12.63 -6.27
C ILE A 37 4.62 13.15 -6.15
N GLN A 38 5.51 12.33 -5.57
CA GLN A 38 6.82 12.79 -5.11
C GLN A 38 7.88 11.70 -5.30
N THR A 39 9.12 12.13 -5.49
CA THR A 39 10.28 11.26 -5.59
C THR A 39 10.56 10.58 -4.24
N LYS A 40 10.84 9.29 -4.31
CA LYS A 40 11.33 8.46 -3.20
C LYS A 40 12.74 7.96 -3.52
N PHE A 41 13.53 7.76 -2.48
CA PHE A 41 14.88 7.25 -2.58
C PHE A 41 15.01 6.00 -1.71
N ARG A 42 15.37 4.88 -2.31
CA ARG A 42 15.59 3.62 -1.58
C ARG A 42 16.92 3.02 -1.96
N ASP A 43 17.66 2.53 -0.98
CA ASP A 43 18.90 1.79 -1.22
C ASP A 43 18.58 0.38 -1.75
N GLU A 44 18.11 0.33 -2.99
CA GLU A 44 17.72 -0.89 -3.66
C GLU A 44 18.97 -1.65 -4.14
N LEU A 45 19.26 -2.76 -3.47
CA LEU A 45 20.42 -3.60 -3.77
C LEU A 45 20.32 -4.28 -5.14
N ARG A 46 19.11 -4.49 -5.63
CA ARG A 46 18.81 -5.19 -6.89
C ARG A 46 18.13 -4.28 -7.90
N ALA A 47 18.67 -3.05 -8.04
CA ALA A 47 18.20 -2.16 -9.10
C ALA A 47 18.40 -2.85 -10.47
N LYS A 48 17.30 -3.12 -11.17
CA LYS A 48 17.27 -3.85 -12.44
C LYS A 48 15.98 -3.59 -13.21
N SER A 49 15.84 -4.19 -14.38
CA SER A 49 14.65 -4.11 -15.20
C SER A 49 14.24 -2.67 -15.56
N GLY A 50 15.23 -1.80 -15.78
CA GLY A 50 15.03 -0.41 -16.20
C GLY A 50 14.19 0.38 -15.22
N VAL A 51 12.98 0.80 -15.62
CA VAL A 51 12.09 1.64 -14.81
C VAL A 51 11.29 0.87 -13.76
N LEU A 52 11.30 -0.47 -13.78
CA LEU A 52 10.49 -1.28 -12.84
C LEU A 52 11.04 -1.22 -11.41
N ARG A 53 12.38 -1.22 -11.25
CA ARG A 53 13.01 -1.23 -9.93
C ARG A 53 14.27 -0.37 -9.91
N GLY A 54 14.14 0.86 -9.45
CA GLY A 54 15.23 1.84 -9.32
C GLY A 54 15.43 2.33 -7.89
N ARG A 55 16.55 3.01 -7.64
CA ARG A 55 16.85 3.63 -6.35
C ARG A 55 16.18 4.99 -6.16
N GLU A 56 15.89 5.66 -7.26
CA GLU A 56 15.13 6.91 -7.32
C GLU A 56 13.90 6.69 -8.18
N PHE A 57 12.71 6.96 -7.67
CA PHE A 57 11.46 6.75 -8.41
C PHE A 57 10.35 7.66 -7.91
N VAL A 58 9.42 7.99 -8.82
CA VAL A 58 8.23 8.76 -8.48
C VAL A 58 7.14 7.81 -7.99
N MET A 59 6.55 8.16 -6.86
CA MET A 59 5.40 7.46 -6.28
C MET A 59 4.25 8.45 -6.08
N LYS A 60 3.04 8.04 -6.40
CA LYS A 60 1.83 8.63 -5.84
C LYS A 60 1.59 7.92 -4.51
N ASP A 61 1.65 8.64 -3.45
CA ASP A 61 1.35 8.14 -2.11
C ASP A 61 0.26 9.00 -1.46
N MET A 62 -0.74 8.33 -0.90
CA MET A 62 -1.87 8.92 -0.21
C MET A 62 -1.95 8.35 1.20
N TYR A 63 -2.38 9.17 2.13
CA TYR A 63 -2.51 8.85 3.54
C TYR A 63 -3.89 9.25 4.01
N SER A 64 -4.54 8.36 4.74
CA SER A 64 -5.85 8.61 5.33
C SER A 64 -5.79 8.52 6.85
N PHE A 65 -6.60 9.33 7.50
CA PHE A 65 -6.62 9.52 8.94
C PHE A 65 -8.06 9.38 9.43
N HIS A 66 -8.27 8.51 10.41
CA HIS A 66 -9.58 8.03 10.81
C HIS A 66 -9.75 8.04 12.32
N ARG A 67 -11.01 8.09 12.79
CA ARG A 67 -11.38 7.97 14.19
C ARG A 67 -11.44 6.52 14.66
N THR A 68 -11.92 5.63 13.82
CA THR A 68 -12.15 4.22 14.16
C THR A 68 -11.59 3.28 13.11
N GLN A 69 -11.42 2.01 13.48
CA GLN A 69 -10.96 0.96 12.56
C GLN A 69 -12.02 0.72 11.45
N GLU A 70 -13.30 0.77 11.78
CA GLU A 70 -14.41 0.57 10.83
C GLU A 70 -14.43 1.66 9.76
N ASP A 71 -14.12 2.92 10.15
CA ASP A 71 -13.99 4.02 9.20
C ASP A 71 -12.79 3.82 8.26
N LEU A 72 -11.65 3.38 8.81
CA LEU A 72 -10.49 2.98 7.98
C LEU A 72 -10.85 1.83 7.03
N ASP A 73 -11.53 0.78 7.50
CA ASP A 73 -11.89 -0.38 6.69
C ASP A 73 -12.79 0.02 5.52
N ALA A 74 -13.79 0.87 5.77
CA ALA A 74 -14.66 1.40 4.74
C ALA A 74 -13.90 2.27 3.71
N TYR A 75 -12.97 3.09 4.18
CA TYR A 75 -12.15 3.90 3.28
C TYR A 75 -11.16 3.05 2.48
N TYR A 76 -10.57 2.04 3.11
CA TYR A 76 -9.65 1.08 2.48
C TYR A 76 -10.31 0.37 1.30
N ALA A 77 -11.55 -0.09 1.46
CA ALA A 77 -12.32 -0.69 0.38
C ALA A 77 -12.60 0.30 -0.76
N LYS A 78 -12.92 1.57 -0.45
CA LYS A 78 -13.10 2.64 -1.46
C LYS A 78 -11.80 2.92 -2.22
N ALA A 79 -10.67 2.95 -1.52
CA ALA A 79 -9.35 3.15 -2.11
C ALA A 79 -8.99 1.98 -3.05
N ALA A 80 -9.22 0.74 -2.63
CA ALA A 80 -9.03 -0.44 -3.47
C ALA A 80 -9.85 -0.37 -4.75
N ALA A 81 -11.13 -0.03 -4.65
CA ALA A 81 -12.00 0.15 -5.82
C ALA A 81 -11.52 1.28 -6.76
N ALA A 82 -10.97 2.36 -6.21
CA ALA A 82 -10.37 3.44 -7.00
C ALA A 82 -9.11 2.98 -7.73
N TYR A 83 -8.27 2.15 -7.08
CA TYR A 83 -7.06 1.59 -7.68
C TYR A 83 -7.39 0.70 -8.88
N PHE A 84 -8.38 -0.18 -8.79
CA PHE A 84 -8.83 -0.97 -9.93
C PHE A 84 -9.21 -0.09 -11.11
N ARG A 85 -9.98 0.99 -10.88
CA ARG A 85 -10.34 1.94 -11.95
C ARG A 85 -9.13 2.65 -12.55
N VAL A 86 -8.13 3.01 -11.74
CA VAL A 86 -6.88 3.62 -12.23
C VAL A 86 -6.16 2.64 -13.15
N PHE A 87 -5.95 1.41 -12.72
CA PHE A 87 -5.24 0.40 -13.52
C PHE A 87 -6.00 0.02 -14.79
N GLU A 88 -7.32 -0.13 -14.71
CA GLU A 88 -8.17 -0.38 -15.88
C GLU A 88 -8.06 0.76 -16.91
N ARG A 89 -8.07 2.03 -16.46
CA ARG A 89 -7.88 3.19 -17.36
C ARG A 89 -6.48 3.25 -17.96
N CYS A 90 -5.51 2.61 -17.34
CA CYS A 90 -4.16 2.42 -17.89
C CYS A 90 -4.06 1.17 -18.81
N GLY A 91 -5.17 0.48 -19.06
CA GLY A 91 -5.20 -0.74 -19.89
C GLY A 91 -4.68 -1.99 -19.17
N LEU A 92 -4.50 -1.94 -17.85
CA LEU A 92 -3.94 -3.04 -17.05
C LEU A 92 -5.04 -3.82 -16.33
N LYS A 93 -4.93 -5.15 -16.38
CA LYS A 93 -5.78 -6.07 -15.62
C LYS A 93 -5.11 -6.42 -14.29
N ALA A 94 -5.10 -5.49 -13.37
CA ALA A 94 -4.55 -5.71 -12.04
C ALA A 94 -5.46 -6.60 -11.19
N LYS A 95 -4.84 -7.38 -10.31
CA LYS A 95 -5.51 -8.23 -9.30
C LYS A 95 -4.99 -7.87 -7.91
N MET A 96 -5.88 -7.80 -6.95
CA MET A 96 -5.52 -7.57 -5.56
C MET A 96 -5.17 -8.89 -4.90
N VAL A 97 -4.02 -8.97 -4.26
CA VAL A 97 -3.50 -10.15 -3.57
C VAL A 97 -3.04 -9.79 -2.17
N GLU A 98 -3.14 -10.71 -1.25
CA GLU A 98 -2.57 -10.55 0.09
C GLU A 98 -1.04 -10.55 0.03
N ALA A 99 -0.43 -9.67 0.79
CA ALA A 99 1.01 -9.50 0.89
C ALA A 99 1.44 -9.18 2.32
N SER A 100 2.74 -9.20 2.57
CA SER A 100 3.28 -8.83 3.87
C SER A 100 3.08 -7.34 4.14
N GLY A 101 2.65 -7.01 5.36
CA GLY A 101 2.67 -5.63 5.85
C GLY A 101 4.07 -5.07 6.06
N GLY A 102 5.09 -5.93 6.03
CA GLY A 102 6.51 -5.58 6.16
C GLY A 102 6.79 -4.69 7.35
N ALA A 103 7.60 -3.66 7.10
CA ALA A 103 7.93 -2.66 8.11
C ALA A 103 6.78 -1.71 8.46
N PHE A 104 5.68 -1.67 7.70
CA PHE A 104 4.62 -0.70 7.86
C PHE A 104 3.49 -1.16 8.76
N SER A 105 3.11 -2.44 8.71
CA SER A 105 1.97 -2.98 9.44
C SER A 105 2.23 -4.41 9.91
N LYS A 106 1.69 -4.75 11.09
CA LYS A 106 1.61 -6.14 11.55
C LYS A 106 0.46 -6.91 10.89
N LYS A 107 -0.45 -6.20 10.24
CA LYS A 107 -1.55 -6.79 9.47
C LYS A 107 -1.08 -7.12 8.06
N VAL A 108 -1.77 -8.01 7.40
CA VAL A 108 -1.64 -8.28 5.98
C VAL A 108 -1.91 -6.98 5.20
N SER A 109 -1.09 -6.70 4.20
CA SER A 109 -1.32 -5.64 3.21
C SER A 109 -1.94 -6.23 1.95
N HIS A 110 -2.34 -5.37 1.02
CA HIS A 110 -2.81 -5.82 -0.28
C HIS A 110 -2.03 -5.14 -1.40
N GLU A 111 -1.48 -5.97 -2.27
CA GLU A 111 -0.81 -5.54 -3.49
C GLU A 111 -1.72 -5.67 -4.69
N PHE A 112 -1.51 -4.79 -5.66
CA PHE A 112 -2.13 -4.90 -6.97
C PHE A 112 -1.09 -5.44 -7.94
N GLN A 113 -1.30 -6.69 -8.37
CA GLN A 113 -0.40 -7.43 -9.24
C GLN A 113 -0.95 -7.49 -10.67
N VAL A 114 -0.08 -7.22 -11.65
CA VAL A 114 -0.35 -7.46 -13.07
C VAL A 114 0.47 -8.66 -13.51
N LEU A 115 -0.21 -9.70 -14.01
CA LEU A 115 0.47 -10.91 -14.45
C LEU A 115 1.25 -10.66 -15.73
N THR A 116 2.51 -11.05 -15.71
CA THR A 116 3.41 -11.02 -16.86
C THR A 116 4.62 -11.90 -16.59
N ASP A 117 5.14 -12.55 -17.62
CA ASP A 117 6.36 -13.37 -17.50
C ASP A 117 7.60 -12.52 -17.16
N ALA A 118 7.57 -11.22 -17.44
CA ALA A 118 8.59 -10.25 -17.03
C ALA A 118 8.51 -9.88 -15.53
N GLY A 119 7.48 -10.36 -14.83
CA GLY A 119 7.27 -10.08 -13.40
C GLY A 119 8.36 -10.66 -12.52
N GLU A 120 8.61 -9.97 -11.42
CA GLU A 120 9.61 -10.35 -10.41
C GLU A 120 8.99 -11.05 -9.20
N ASP A 121 7.71 -10.81 -8.95
CA ASP A 121 6.98 -11.38 -7.82
C ASP A 121 6.33 -12.70 -8.21
N MET A 122 6.24 -13.60 -7.24
CA MET A 122 5.52 -14.86 -7.37
C MET A 122 4.21 -14.78 -6.58
N VAL A 123 3.10 -15.02 -7.26
CA VAL A 123 1.75 -14.97 -6.69
C VAL A 123 1.11 -16.35 -6.81
N LEU A 124 0.66 -16.90 -5.69
CA LEU A 124 -0.15 -18.10 -5.65
C LEU A 124 -1.61 -17.70 -5.88
N THR A 125 -2.21 -18.17 -6.95
CA THR A 125 -3.56 -17.76 -7.33
C THR A 125 -4.38 -18.88 -7.97
N SER A 126 -5.69 -18.72 -7.98
CA SER A 126 -6.59 -19.59 -8.75
C SER A 126 -6.82 -19.03 -10.15
N PRO A 127 -7.20 -19.87 -11.14
CA PRO A 127 -7.50 -19.41 -12.49
C PRO A 127 -8.55 -18.31 -12.58
N SER A 128 -9.57 -18.35 -11.72
CA SER A 128 -10.61 -17.32 -11.63
C SER A 128 -10.20 -16.08 -10.83
N TRP A 129 -9.02 -16.09 -10.21
CA TRP A 129 -8.53 -15.01 -9.34
C TRP A 129 -9.42 -14.67 -8.14
N LYS A 130 -10.17 -15.62 -7.66
CA LYS A 130 -10.91 -15.48 -6.40
C LYS A 130 -10.02 -15.57 -5.17
N TYR A 131 -8.80 -16.11 -5.35
CA TYR A 131 -7.76 -16.22 -4.36
C TYR A 131 -6.45 -15.69 -4.91
N GLY A 132 -5.67 -15.00 -4.08
CA GLY A 132 -4.33 -14.54 -4.42
C GLY A 132 -3.51 -14.19 -3.20
N GLN A 133 -2.31 -14.76 -3.10
CA GLN A 133 -1.32 -14.44 -2.06
C GLN A 133 0.07 -14.31 -2.69
N ASN A 134 0.81 -13.27 -2.26
CA ASN A 134 2.22 -13.18 -2.55
C ASN A 134 2.97 -14.32 -1.84
N GLN A 135 4.06 -14.81 -2.44
CA GLN A 135 4.85 -15.92 -1.90
C GLN A 135 5.31 -15.69 -0.45
N GLU A 136 5.48 -14.43 -0.04
CA GLU A 136 5.92 -14.05 1.31
C GLU A 136 4.92 -14.43 2.40
N VAL A 137 3.64 -14.52 2.05
CA VAL A 137 2.54 -14.80 2.98
C VAL A 137 1.76 -16.06 2.62
N ALA A 138 2.11 -16.73 1.53
CA ALA A 138 1.41 -17.91 1.06
C ALA A 138 1.48 -19.05 2.08
N THR A 139 0.33 -19.53 2.49
CA THR A 139 0.17 -20.66 3.43
C THR A 139 -0.19 -21.96 2.74
N LEU A 140 -0.70 -21.86 1.51
CA LEU A 140 -1.06 -22.99 0.65
C LEU A 140 0.02 -23.23 -0.41
N LYS A 141 -0.12 -24.31 -1.15
CA LYS A 141 0.84 -24.78 -2.16
C LYS A 141 0.19 -24.88 -3.53
N GLU A 142 1.03 -24.89 -4.57
CA GLU A 142 0.59 -25.24 -5.92
C GLU A 142 -0.10 -26.61 -5.93
N GLY A 143 -1.23 -26.67 -6.62
CA GLY A 143 -2.07 -27.88 -6.70
C GLY A 143 -3.07 -28.06 -5.57
N ASP A 144 -3.01 -27.25 -4.49
CA ASP A 144 -4.05 -27.23 -3.47
C ASP A 144 -5.38 -26.75 -4.04
N ALA A 145 -6.49 -27.14 -3.44
CA ALA A 145 -7.80 -26.60 -3.80
C ALA A 145 -7.89 -25.12 -3.40
N CYS A 146 -8.46 -24.29 -4.28
CA CYS A 146 -8.70 -22.88 -3.98
C CYS A 146 -9.72 -22.77 -2.82
N PRO A 147 -9.43 -22.02 -1.75
CA PRO A 147 -10.35 -21.83 -0.64
C PRO A 147 -11.68 -21.20 -1.05
N ASP A 148 -11.66 -20.26 -1.99
CA ASP A 148 -12.82 -19.52 -2.44
C ASP A 148 -13.54 -20.17 -3.62
N HIS A 149 -12.95 -21.20 -4.24
CA HIS A 149 -13.53 -21.92 -5.36
C HIS A 149 -12.95 -23.36 -5.46
N ALA A 150 -13.50 -24.27 -4.69
CA ALA A 150 -12.92 -25.61 -4.46
C ALA A 150 -12.69 -26.48 -5.71
N SER A 151 -13.34 -26.17 -6.86
CA SER A 151 -13.11 -26.87 -8.13
C SER A 151 -11.84 -26.40 -8.84
N GLU A 152 -11.24 -25.30 -8.43
CA GLU A 152 -10.00 -24.76 -9.01
C GLU A 152 -8.79 -25.19 -8.19
N LYS A 153 -7.65 -25.35 -8.87
CA LYS A 153 -6.37 -25.63 -8.25
C LYS A 153 -5.51 -24.36 -8.27
N LEU A 154 -4.76 -24.16 -7.20
CA LEU A 154 -3.83 -23.04 -7.08
C LEU A 154 -2.59 -23.28 -7.96
N GLU A 155 -2.11 -22.21 -8.56
CA GLU A 155 -0.91 -22.18 -9.40
C GLU A 155 -0.06 -20.94 -9.11
N TRP A 156 1.26 -21.07 -9.27
CA TRP A 156 2.17 -19.92 -9.20
C TRP A 156 2.19 -19.16 -10.50
N LYS A 157 2.03 -17.86 -10.41
CA LYS A 157 2.17 -16.92 -11.54
C LYS A 157 3.18 -15.83 -11.22
N LYS A 158 3.88 -15.36 -12.23
CA LYS A 158 4.70 -14.15 -12.11
C LYS A 158 3.87 -12.91 -12.28
N GLY A 159 4.20 -11.87 -11.50
CA GLY A 159 3.51 -10.59 -11.55
C GLY A 159 4.45 -9.42 -11.29
N VAL A 160 3.94 -8.24 -11.62
CA VAL A 160 4.53 -6.95 -11.25
C VAL A 160 3.58 -6.24 -10.31
N GLU A 161 4.06 -5.87 -9.12
CA GLU A 161 3.34 -5.04 -8.17
C GLU A 161 3.24 -3.61 -8.73
N VAL A 162 2.04 -3.16 -9.08
CA VAL A 162 1.79 -1.80 -9.59
C VAL A 162 1.26 -0.85 -8.53
N GLY A 163 0.81 -1.36 -7.41
CA GLY A 163 0.37 -0.58 -6.25
C GLY A 163 0.27 -1.42 -5.00
N ASN A 164 0.31 -0.77 -3.84
CA ASN A 164 0.17 -1.42 -2.55
C ASN A 164 -0.63 -0.52 -1.60
N ILE A 165 -1.45 -1.13 -0.74
CA ILE A 165 -2.25 -0.44 0.26
C ILE A 165 -2.09 -1.10 1.63
N PHE A 166 -2.01 -0.27 2.68
CA PHE A 166 -1.72 -0.71 4.04
C PHE A 166 -2.70 -0.11 5.04
N GLN A 167 -3.10 -0.91 6.00
CA GLN A 167 -3.69 -0.43 7.25
C GLN A 167 -2.57 -0.24 8.26
N LEU A 168 -2.20 1.01 8.53
CA LEU A 168 -1.10 1.34 9.44
C LEU A 168 -1.52 1.26 10.91
N GLY A 169 -2.83 1.30 11.20
CA GLY A 169 -3.36 1.41 12.55
C GLY A 169 -2.88 2.68 13.25
N THR A 170 -2.43 2.57 14.48
CA THR A 170 -1.90 3.69 15.27
C THR A 170 -0.38 3.79 15.27
N ARG A 171 0.31 2.96 14.48
CA ARG A 171 1.78 2.85 14.52
C ARG A 171 2.50 4.20 14.44
N PHE A 172 2.15 5.03 13.46
CA PHE A 172 2.79 6.34 13.27
C PHE A 172 2.16 7.40 14.16
N SER A 173 0.85 7.38 14.37
CA SER A 173 0.20 8.32 15.30
C SER A 173 0.71 8.15 16.73
N ASP A 174 0.91 6.92 17.20
CA ASP A 174 1.50 6.67 18.53
C ASP A 174 2.94 7.19 18.62
N ALA A 175 3.75 6.92 17.58
CA ALA A 175 5.15 7.35 17.55
C ALA A 175 5.33 8.88 17.57
N PHE A 176 4.40 9.62 16.97
CA PHE A 176 4.40 11.10 16.95
C PHE A 176 3.46 11.73 17.99
N GLY A 177 2.77 10.93 18.82
CA GLY A 177 1.79 11.42 19.78
C GLY A 177 0.60 12.12 19.09
N MET A 178 0.25 11.71 17.86
CA MET A 178 -0.87 12.28 17.13
C MET A 178 -2.20 11.79 17.67
N THR A 179 -2.94 12.69 18.32
CA THR A 179 -4.27 12.43 18.89
C THR A 179 -5.27 13.47 18.44
N TYR A 180 -6.54 13.15 18.54
CA TYR A 180 -7.65 14.09 18.37
C TYR A 180 -8.52 14.13 19.64
N THR A 181 -9.26 15.22 19.83
CA THR A 181 -10.23 15.32 20.92
C THR A 181 -11.57 14.74 20.44
N ALA A 182 -12.01 13.67 21.10
CA ALA A 182 -13.30 13.03 20.86
C ALA A 182 -14.50 13.89 21.34
N GLU A 183 -15.72 13.49 21.04
CA GLU A 183 -16.94 14.22 21.44
C GLU A 183 -17.10 14.35 22.96
N ASP A 184 -16.63 13.37 23.69
CA ASP A 184 -16.64 13.33 25.17
C ASP A 184 -15.47 14.10 25.80
N GLY A 185 -14.64 14.77 25.00
CA GLY A 185 -13.46 15.53 25.44
C GLY A 185 -12.21 14.69 25.68
N THR A 186 -12.25 13.37 25.52
CA THR A 186 -11.07 12.51 25.70
C THR A 186 -10.11 12.61 24.52
N LYS A 187 -8.84 12.33 24.77
CA LYS A 187 -7.83 12.22 23.69
C LYS A 187 -7.79 10.79 23.18
N GLN A 188 -7.90 10.64 21.87
CA GLN A 188 -7.88 9.36 21.19
C GLN A 188 -6.78 9.36 20.12
N PRO A 189 -6.08 8.22 19.88
CA PRO A 189 -5.11 8.11 18.81
C PRO A 189 -5.80 8.13 17.45
N VAL A 190 -5.13 8.69 16.45
CA VAL A 190 -5.60 8.68 15.07
C VAL A 190 -5.23 7.35 14.39
N ILE A 191 -6.16 6.75 13.67
CA ILE A 191 -5.94 5.50 12.92
C ILE A 191 -5.60 5.86 11.47
N MET A 192 -4.55 5.25 10.92
CA MET A 192 -3.98 5.64 9.65
C MET A 192 -4.02 4.50 8.62
N GLY A 193 -4.16 4.88 7.36
CA GLY A 193 -3.93 4.04 6.18
C GLY A 193 -2.98 4.72 5.20
N CYS A 194 -2.23 3.93 4.40
CA CYS A 194 -1.45 4.47 3.29
C CYS A 194 -1.67 3.66 2.00
N TYR A 195 -1.51 4.35 0.86
CA TYR A 195 -1.94 3.85 -0.44
C TYR A 195 -0.95 4.33 -1.51
N GLY A 196 -0.09 3.43 -2.01
CA GLY A 196 0.99 3.74 -2.94
C GLY A 196 0.76 3.23 -4.35
N ILE A 197 1.17 4.01 -5.36
CA ILE A 197 1.31 3.60 -6.76
C ILE A 197 2.69 4.02 -7.24
N GLY A 198 3.48 3.06 -7.70
CA GLY A 198 4.77 3.31 -8.32
C GLY A 198 4.59 3.79 -9.77
N VAL A 199 4.66 5.10 -10.02
CA VAL A 199 4.35 5.69 -11.32
C VAL A 199 5.26 5.13 -12.43
N ARG A 200 6.57 5.06 -12.19
CA ARG A 200 7.50 4.50 -13.19
C ARG A 200 7.28 3.01 -13.41
N ARG A 201 6.98 2.26 -12.33
CA ARG A 201 6.66 0.83 -12.43
C ARG A 201 5.38 0.61 -13.23
N LEU A 202 4.36 1.47 -13.04
CA LEU A 202 3.14 1.44 -13.85
C LEU A 202 3.45 1.65 -15.34
N VAL A 203 4.27 2.65 -15.69
CA VAL A 203 4.72 2.88 -17.08
C VAL A 203 5.43 1.66 -17.63
N GLY A 204 6.40 1.09 -16.89
CA GLY A 204 7.14 -0.10 -17.33
C GLY A 204 6.29 -1.38 -17.43
N THR A 205 5.10 -1.38 -16.83
CA THR A 205 4.15 -2.51 -16.94
C THR A 205 3.22 -2.36 -18.14
N ILE A 206 3.00 -1.12 -18.61
CA ILE A 206 2.16 -0.83 -19.80
C ILE A 206 2.91 -1.12 -21.11
N VAL A 207 4.23 -0.88 -21.14
CA VAL A 207 5.10 -1.07 -22.31
C VAL A 207 5.57 -2.51 -22.43
#